data_87b29f2722ded038b6460aee17026256
#
_entry.id   87b29f2722ded038b6460aee17026256
#
_cell.length_a   1.000
_cell.length_b   1.000
_cell.length_c   1.000
_cell.angle_alpha   90.00
_cell.angle_beta   90.00
_cell.angle_gamma   90.00
#
_symmetry.space_group_name_H-M   'P 1'
#
loop_
_entity.id
_entity.type
_entity.pdbx_description
1 polymer ?
#
loop_
_entity_poly.entity_id
_entity_poly.type
_entity_poly.pdbx_seq_one_letter_code
_entity_poly.pdbx_strand_id
1 'polypeptide(L)' 'DDGVRIMIESGRGSVSLLQRRMGIGYGRASRLVDQMAVAGIVGEHKGSVAREILISLEDWEEMQHLEAEDEPGLE' A
#
# COMPACT_ATOMS: atom_id res chain seq x y z
N ASP A 1 -4.33 6.88 2.31
CA ASP A 1 -4.17 5.68 3.12
C ASP A 1 -2.77 5.62 3.72
N ASP A 2 -2.70 5.66 5.06
CA ASP A 2 -1.41 5.72 5.76
C ASP A 2 -0.56 4.48 5.50
N GLY A 3 -1.20 3.33 5.36
CA GLY A 3 -0.45 2.10 5.13
C GLY A 3 0.32 2.12 3.83
N VAL A 4 -0.30 2.64 2.78
CA VAL A 4 0.36 2.72 1.48
C VAL A 4 1.54 3.69 1.56
N ARG A 5 1.35 4.83 2.19
CA ARG A 5 2.44 5.80 2.33
C ARG A 5 3.62 5.21 3.08
N ILE A 6 3.34 4.49 4.16
CA ILE A 6 4.39 3.86 4.95
C ILE A 6 5.19 2.89 4.09
N MET A 7 4.51 2.07 3.30
CA MET A 7 5.18 1.09 2.46
C MET A 7 6.04 1.74 1.40
N ILE A 8 5.51 2.75 0.75
CA ILE A 8 6.25 3.43 -0.31
C ILE A 8 7.46 4.16 0.25
N GLU A 9 7.29 4.85 1.37
CA GLU A 9 8.39 5.60 1.96
C GLU A 9 9.50 4.69 2.46
N SER A 10 9.14 3.50 2.95
CA SER A 10 10.13 2.55 3.43
C SER A 10 10.86 1.84 2.30
N GLY A 11 10.25 1.80 1.12
CA GLY A 11 10.81 1.10 -0.03
C GLY A 11 10.68 -0.41 0.06
N ARG A 12 9.87 -0.90 0.97
CA ARG A 12 9.71 -2.34 1.20
C ARG A 12 8.28 -2.71 1.44
N GLY A 13 7.82 -3.76 0.76
CA GLY A 13 6.49 -4.29 0.99
C GLY A 13 6.46 -5.29 2.13
N SER A 14 6.84 -4.87 3.31
CA SER A 14 6.98 -5.75 4.47
C SER A 14 5.75 -5.70 5.36
N VAL A 15 5.15 -6.87 5.59
CA VAL A 15 4.00 -6.98 6.48
C VAL A 15 4.40 -6.62 7.91
N SER A 16 5.59 -7.06 8.34
CA SER A 16 6.07 -6.77 9.68
C SER A 16 6.25 -5.28 9.92
N LEU A 17 6.76 -4.58 8.92
CA LEU A 17 6.95 -3.15 9.03
C LEU A 17 5.61 -2.45 9.22
N LEU A 18 4.64 -2.81 8.38
CA LEU A 18 3.31 -2.22 8.44
C LEU A 18 2.66 -2.50 9.79
N GLN A 19 2.82 -3.72 10.27
CA GLN A 19 2.27 -4.11 11.57
C GLN A 19 2.81 -3.21 12.68
N ARG A 20 4.11 -2.99 12.70
CA ARG A 20 4.73 -2.17 13.73
C ARG A 20 4.38 -0.70 13.61
N ARG A 21 4.40 -0.19 12.39
CA ARG A 21 4.19 1.24 12.18
C ARG A 21 2.74 1.63 12.43
N MET A 22 1.80 0.75 12.14
CA MET A 22 0.39 1.04 12.31
C MET A 22 -0.18 0.51 13.63
N GLY A 23 0.58 -0.31 14.34
CA GLY A 23 0.12 -0.87 15.60
C GLY A 23 -1.05 -1.82 15.43
N ILE A 24 -1.03 -2.63 14.37
CA ILE A 24 -2.10 -3.56 14.06
C ILE A 24 -1.58 -5.00 14.08
N GLY A 25 -2.51 -5.94 14.11
CA GLY A 25 -2.12 -7.35 14.10
C GLY A 25 -1.61 -7.81 12.75
N TYR A 26 -0.94 -8.96 12.76
CA TYR A 26 -0.35 -9.50 11.54
C TYR A 26 -1.40 -9.77 10.47
N GLY A 27 -2.53 -10.37 10.86
CA GLY A 27 -3.58 -10.71 9.89
C GLY A 27 -4.09 -9.48 9.17
N ARG A 28 -4.29 -8.39 9.90
CA ARG A 28 -4.77 -7.16 9.30
C ARG A 28 -3.73 -6.54 8.38
N ALA A 29 -2.48 -6.51 8.84
CA ALA A 29 -1.40 -5.98 8.03
C ALA A 29 -1.22 -6.77 6.75
N SER A 30 -1.29 -8.10 6.85
CA SER A 30 -1.16 -8.96 5.68
C SER A 30 -2.26 -8.70 4.67
N ARG A 31 -3.49 -8.51 5.15
CA ARG A 31 -4.62 -8.24 4.27
C ARG A 31 -4.45 -6.91 3.55
N LEU A 32 -3.95 -5.89 4.26
CA LEU A 32 -3.70 -4.60 3.63
C LEU A 32 -2.65 -4.70 2.54
N VAL A 33 -1.59 -5.47 2.79
CA VAL A 33 -0.55 -5.65 1.77
C VAL A 33 -1.11 -6.39 0.56
N ASP A 34 -1.97 -7.39 0.79
CA ASP A 34 -2.60 -8.10 -0.31
C ASP A 34 -3.47 -7.15 -1.15
N GLN A 35 -4.17 -6.24 -0.51
CA GLN A 35 -4.98 -5.26 -1.22
C GLN A 35 -4.11 -4.33 -2.05
N MET A 36 -2.95 -3.96 -1.51
CA MET A 36 -2.00 -3.14 -2.26
C MET A 36 -1.48 -3.86 -3.49
N ALA A 37 -1.29 -5.18 -3.38
CA ALA A 37 -0.84 -5.97 -4.53
C ALA A 37 -1.91 -5.99 -5.62
N VAL A 38 -3.17 -6.11 -5.24
CA VAL A 38 -4.26 -6.08 -6.21
C VAL A 38 -4.31 -4.73 -6.91
N ALA A 39 -4.02 -3.66 -6.18
CA ALA A 39 -4.04 -2.32 -6.74
C ALA A 39 -2.78 -1.98 -7.54
N GLY A 40 -1.80 -2.88 -7.57
CA GLY A 40 -0.57 -2.64 -8.33
C GLY A 40 0.45 -1.79 -7.61
N ILE A 41 0.30 -1.62 -6.30
CA ILE A 41 1.22 -0.79 -5.52
C ILE A 41 2.44 -1.59 -5.10
N VAL A 42 2.26 -2.86 -4.75
CA VAL A 42 3.37 -3.74 -4.38
C VAL A 42 3.32 -4.98 -5.26
N GLY A 43 4.46 -5.66 -5.35
CA GLY A 43 4.57 -6.86 -6.16
C GLY A 43 4.04 -8.10 -5.46
N GLU A 44 4.23 -9.24 -6.11
CA GLU A 44 3.73 -10.50 -5.61
C GLU A 44 4.60 -11.02 -4.47
N HIS A 45 3.97 -11.83 -3.64
CA HIS A 45 4.67 -12.49 -2.55
C HIS A 45 5.70 -13.50 -3.10
N LYS A 46 6.93 -13.39 -2.63
CA LYS A 46 8.02 -14.27 -3.08
C LYS A 46 8.75 -14.84 -1.87
N GLY A 47 8.13 -15.82 -1.25
CA GLY A 47 8.71 -16.46 -0.09
C GLY A 47 8.82 -15.51 1.09
N SER A 48 9.97 -15.50 1.74
CA SER A 48 10.18 -14.68 2.93
C SER A 48 10.74 -13.29 2.62
N VAL A 49 10.93 -12.99 1.35
CA VAL A 49 11.45 -11.68 0.95
C VAL A 49 10.35 -10.64 0.94
N ALA A 50 10.66 -9.43 1.38
CA ALA A 50 9.70 -8.34 1.35
C ALA A 50 9.26 -8.08 -0.09
N ARG A 51 7.99 -7.70 -0.27
CA ARG A 51 7.47 -7.45 -1.61
C ARG A 51 8.08 -6.17 -2.17
N GLU A 52 8.18 -6.13 -3.47
CA GLU A 52 8.73 -4.99 -4.18
C GLU A 52 7.71 -3.86 -4.24
N ILE A 53 8.17 -2.63 -4.12
CA ILE A 53 7.30 -1.46 -4.28
C ILE A 53 7.30 -1.10 -5.76
N LEU A 54 6.12 -1.08 -6.37
CA LEU A 54 5.97 -0.92 -7.81
C LEU A 54 5.74 0.52 -8.26
N ILE A 55 5.32 1.39 -7.35
CA ILE A 55 5.04 2.78 -7.71
C ILE A 55 5.72 3.71 -6.72
N SER A 56 5.88 4.97 -7.12
CA SER A 56 6.44 5.99 -6.25
C SER A 56 5.32 6.65 -5.44
N LEU A 57 5.72 7.40 -4.41
CA LEU A 57 4.75 8.15 -3.62
C LEU A 57 4.02 9.16 -4.51
N GLU A 58 4.75 9.75 -5.43
CA GLU A 58 4.18 10.72 -6.36
C GLU A 58 3.10 10.07 -7.22
N ASP A 59 3.39 8.85 -7.72
CA ASP A 59 2.42 8.11 -8.52
C ASP A 59 1.16 7.81 -7.72
N TRP A 60 1.35 7.42 -6.46
CA TRP A 60 0.22 7.07 -5.62
C TRP A 60 -0.65 8.29 -5.33
N GLU A 61 -0.02 9.42 -5.06
CA GLU A 61 -0.76 10.64 -4.79
C GLU A 61 -1.58 11.07 -6.01
N GLU A 62 -1.02 10.87 -7.19
CA GLU A 62 -1.73 11.17 -8.42
C GLU A 62 -2.95 10.27 -8.60
N MET A 63 -2.80 8.98 -8.26
CA MET A 63 -3.91 8.06 -8.34
C MET A 63 -5.04 8.47 -7.39
N GLN A 64 -4.69 8.91 -6.20
CA GLN A 64 -5.68 9.37 -5.24
C GLN A 64 -6.41 10.61 -5.74
N HIS A 65 -5.67 11.49 -6.37
CA HIS A 65 -6.25 12.72 -6.91
C HIS A 65 -7.25 12.41 -8.03
N LEU A 66 -6.89 11.49 -8.91
CA LEU A 66 -7.76 11.10 -10.01
C LEU A 66 -9.03 10.43 -9.49
N GLU A 67 -8.91 9.59 -8.48
CA GLU A 67 -10.08 8.95 -7.89
C GLU A 67 -11.04 9.99 -7.32
N ALA A 68 -10.49 10.99 -6.65
CA ALA A 68 -11.32 12.03 -6.04
C ALA A 68 -12.07 12.81 -7.11
N GLU A 69 -11.43 13.06 -8.23
CA GLU A 69 -12.07 13.79 -9.31
C GLU A 69 -13.17 12.99 -9.99
N ASP A 70 -13.02 11.67 -10.00
CA ASP A 70 -13.98 10.81 -10.67
C ASP A 70 -15.18 10.48 -9.82
N GLU A 71 -15.18 10.87 -8.57
CA GLU A 71 -16.23 10.45 -7.66
C GLU A 71 -17.49 11.26 -7.87
N PRO A 72 -18.56 10.63 -8.38
CA PRO A 72 -19.79 11.36 -8.69
C PRO A 72 -20.56 11.83 -7.48
N GLY A 73 -20.32 11.22 -6.33
CA GLY A 73 -21.03 11.59 -5.13
C GLY A 73 -20.70 12.96 -4.60
N LEU A 74 -19.71 13.59 -5.15
CA LEU A 74 -19.27 14.89 -4.67
C LEU A 74 -20.09 16.04 -5.23
N GLU A 75 -20.95 15.78 -6.14
CA GLU A 75 -21.77 16.80 -6.78
C GLU A 75 -22.79 17.41 -5.85
#